data_a5cd5aa0871d767360141602d064872d
#
_entry.id   a5cd5aa0871d767360141602d064872d
#
_cell.length_a   1.000
_cell.length_b   1.000
_cell.length_c   1.000
_cell.angle_alpha   90.00
_cell.angle_beta   90.00
_cell.angle_gamma   90.00
#
_symmetry.space_group_name_H-M   'P 1'
#
loop_
_entity.id
_entity.type
_entity.pdbx_description
1 polymer ?
#
loop_
_entity_poly.entity_id
_entity_poly.type
_entity_poly.pdbx_seq_one_letter_code
_entity_poly.pdbx_strand_id
1 'polypeptide(L)'
;GFRLGYVVVQTATDIGAFVGSIWPLSYFALEQWALFFSLVQIAVSCIIMGAGIPTTATYIILVAVAAPALAQLQVQPLVSHFFVFYYGVLADITPPVALAAYAAAGIAGSNPFKTGNTAFRLGIAKALVPFVFVYSPALLLVADGFTWGAFTVTLAGAMMGIASLGVAFSGFLFAPLRKFERWGVAIASFLFIAP
;
A
#
# COMPACT_ATOMS: atom_id res chain seq x y z
N GLY A 1 16.87 -14.75 3.56
CA GLY A 1 16.09 -13.52 3.89
C GLY A 1 16.98 -12.30 4.08
N PHE A 2 17.97 -12.33 4.99
CA PHE A 2 18.75 -11.13 5.38
C PHE A 2 19.46 -10.41 4.23
N ARG A 3 20.14 -11.13 3.32
CA ARG A 3 20.84 -10.50 2.18
C ARG A 3 19.87 -9.78 1.23
N LEU A 4 18.73 -10.37 0.94
CA LEU A 4 17.71 -9.73 0.10
C LEU A 4 17.06 -8.55 0.81
N GLY A 5 16.78 -8.67 2.11
CA GLY A 5 16.28 -7.55 2.91
C GLY A 5 17.25 -6.36 2.91
N TYR A 6 18.54 -6.61 3.05
CA TYR A 6 19.58 -5.58 2.95
C TYR A 6 19.57 -4.87 1.59
N VAL A 7 19.48 -5.62 0.49
CA VAL A 7 19.40 -5.04 -0.86
C VAL A 7 18.17 -4.14 -1.01
N VAL A 8 17.00 -4.56 -0.49
CA VAL A 8 15.78 -3.75 -0.53
C VAL A 8 15.98 -2.43 0.20
N VAL A 9 16.52 -2.45 1.41
CA VAL A 9 16.78 -1.24 2.19
C VAL A 9 17.81 -0.34 1.53
N GLN A 10 18.90 -0.91 1.03
CA GLN A 10 19.97 -0.14 0.39
C GLN A 10 19.47 0.54 -0.88
N THR A 11 18.80 -0.18 -1.78
CA THR A 11 18.24 0.42 -3.00
C THR A 11 17.19 1.49 -2.69
N ALA A 12 16.38 1.29 -1.66
CA ALA A 12 15.42 2.28 -1.19
C ALA A 12 16.13 3.54 -0.64
N THR A 13 17.23 3.36 0.09
CA THR A 13 18.03 4.48 0.62
C THR A 13 18.70 5.26 -0.52
N ASP A 14 19.24 4.59 -1.52
CA ASP A 14 19.86 5.25 -2.68
C ASP A 14 18.83 6.06 -3.48
N ILE A 15 17.65 5.50 -3.72
CA ILE A 15 16.53 6.22 -4.36
C ILE A 15 16.08 7.39 -3.48
N GLY A 16 15.96 7.17 -2.17
CA GLY A 16 15.59 8.19 -1.21
C GLY A 16 16.58 9.36 -1.17
N ALA A 17 17.88 9.09 -1.23
CA ALA A 17 18.92 10.09 -1.29
C ALA A 17 18.83 10.92 -2.58
N PHE A 18 18.59 10.28 -3.72
CA PHE A 18 18.38 10.97 -5.00
C PHE A 18 17.15 11.87 -4.95
N VAL A 19 16.01 11.36 -4.50
CA VAL A 19 14.75 12.13 -4.40
C VAL A 19 14.87 13.25 -3.38
N GLY A 20 15.47 12.98 -2.22
CA GLY A 20 15.71 13.99 -1.17
C GLY A 20 16.68 15.09 -1.57
N SER A 21 17.47 14.91 -2.64
CA SER A 21 18.33 15.98 -3.19
C SER A 21 17.54 17.02 -4.00
N ILE A 22 16.28 16.72 -4.35
CA ILE A 22 15.42 17.60 -5.16
C ILE A 22 14.62 18.51 -4.23
N TRP A 23 14.82 19.84 -4.34
CA TRP A 23 13.98 20.81 -3.63
C TRP A 23 12.54 20.81 -4.17
N PRO A 24 11.46 20.84 -3.36
CA PRO A 24 11.41 20.97 -1.89
C PRO A 24 11.43 19.64 -1.10
N LEU A 25 11.68 18.50 -1.72
CA LEU A 25 11.63 17.18 -1.11
C LEU A 25 12.74 16.92 -0.08
N SER A 26 13.74 17.80 -0.05
CA SER A 26 14.84 17.82 0.93
C SER A 26 14.42 18.11 2.38
N TYR A 27 13.17 18.53 2.61
CA TYR A 27 12.63 18.70 3.97
C TYR A 27 12.38 17.38 4.70
N PHE A 28 12.26 16.28 3.98
CA PHE A 28 12.05 14.96 4.59
C PHE A 28 13.38 14.28 4.89
N ALA A 29 13.47 13.66 6.06
CA ALA A 29 14.67 12.92 6.46
C ALA A 29 14.92 11.72 5.52
N LEU A 30 16.18 11.37 5.30
CA LEU A 30 16.58 10.24 4.45
C LEU A 30 15.93 8.93 4.91
N GLU A 31 15.79 8.74 6.23
CA GLU A 31 15.14 7.57 6.82
C GLU A 31 13.66 7.44 6.41
N GLN A 32 12.95 8.55 6.32
CA GLN A 32 11.56 8.57 5.87
C GLN A 32 11.43 8.15 4.40
N TRP A 33 12.34 8.63 3.55
CA TRP A 33 12.42 8.22 2.15
C TRP A 33 12.81 6.74 2.01
N ALA A 34 13.79 6.28 2.78
CA ALA A 34 14.20 4.88 2.79
C ALA A 34 13.05 3.96 3.20
N LEU A 35 12.29 4.32 4.25
CA LEU A 35 11.10 3.59 4.66
C LEU A 35 10.05 3.57 3.55
N PHE A 36 9.70 4.73 3.00
CA PHE A 36 8.68 4.82 1.96
C PHE A 36 9.02 3.98 0.73
N PHE A 37 10.25 4.09 0.20
CA PHE A 37 10.66 3.32 -0.97
C PHE A 37 10.82 1.83 -0.69
N SER A 38 11.23 1.43 0.51
CA SER A 38 11.22 0.02 0.93
C SER A 38 9.80 -0.55 0.93
N LEU A 39 8.84 0.18 1.49
CA LEU A 39 7.43 -0.22 1.47
C LEU A 39 6.89 -0.35 0.05
N VAL A 40 7.19 0.60 -0.83
CA VAL A 40 6.78 0.54 -2.25
C VAL A 40 7.39 -0.67 -2.94
N GLN A 41 8.68 -0.95 -2.77
CA GLN A 41 9.34 -2.11 -3.36
C GLN A 41 8.73 -3.43 -2.86
N ILE A 42 8.47 -3.55 -1.57
CA ILE A 42 7.84 -4.73 -0.97
C ILE A 42 6.41 -4.88 -1.51
N ALA A 43 5.63 -3.80 -1.57
CA ALA A 43 4.26 -3.82 -2.09
C ALA A 43 4.21 -4.30 -3.55
N VAL A 44 5.08 -3.76 -4.40
CA VAL A 44 5.21 -4.17 -5.81
C VAL A 44 5.62 -5.63 -5.91
N SER A 45 6.57 -6.07 -5.11
CA SER A 45 7.00 -7.48 -5.07
C SER A 45 5.87 -8.42 -4.66
N CYS A 46 5.07 -8.01 -3.65
CA CYS A 46 3.89 -8.78 -3.22
C CYS A 46 2.85 -8.90 -4.33
N ILE A 47 2.57 -7.82 -5.05
CA ILE A 47 1.61 -7.83 -6.16
C ILE A 47 2.11 -8.72 -7.30
N ILE A 48 3.38 -8.58 -7.70
CA ILE A 48 3.95 -9.37 -8.80
C ILE A 48 3.96 -10.86 -8.46
N MET A 49 4.45 -11.23 -7.28
CA MET A 49 4.51 -12.63 -6.87
C MET A 49 3.13 -13.21 -6.58
N GLY A 50 2.24 -12.44 -5.96
CA GLY A 50 0.88 -12.87 -5.64
C GLY A 50 0.00 -13.04 -6.87
N ALA A 51 0.37 -12.44 -8.01
CA ALA A 51 -0.38 -12.58 -9.25
C ALA A 51 -0.43 -14.02 -9.81
N GLY A 52 0.51 -14.90 -9.41
CA GLY A 52 0.57 -16.28 -9.94
C GLY A 52 0.67 -17.37 -8.88
N ILE A 53 0.69 -17.01 -7.60
CA ILE A 53 0.92 -17.93 -6.48
C ILE A 53 -0.21 -17.75 -5.46
N PRO A 54 -0.71 -18.83 -4.82
CA PRO A 54 -1.71 -18.71 -3.76
C PRO A 54 -1.26 -17.75 -2.65
N THR A 55 -2.19 -16.95 -2.13
CA THR A 55 -1.95 -15.87 -1.16
C THR A 55 -1.13 -16.32 0.06
N THR A 56 -1.40 -17.51 0.59
CA THR A 56 -0.66 -18.06 1.74
C THR A 56 0.80 -18.31 1.40
N ALA A 57 1.08 -18.90 0.23
CA ALA A 57 2.47 -19.16 -0.21
C ALA A 57 3.21 -17.85 -0.49
N THR A 58 2.57 -16.92 -1.16
CA THR A 58 3.10 -15.56 -1.39
C THR A 58 3.47 -14.87 -0.08
N TYR A 59 2.59 -14.91 0.90
CA TYR A 59 2.83 -14.35 2.23
C TYR A 59 4.06 -14.98 2.89
N ILE A 60 4.16 -16.32 2.96
CA ILE A 60 5.27 -17.02 3.62
C ILE A 60 6.61 -16.66 2.96
N ILE A 61 6.65 -16.65 1.64
CA ILE A 61 7.88 -16.35 0.90
C ILE A 61 8.31 -14.89 1.11
N LEU A 62 7.38 -13.98 0.96
CA LEU A 62 7.68 -12.55 1.00
C LEU A 62 7.96 -12.03 2.40
N VAL A 63 7.26 -12.54 3.42
CA VAL A 63 7.53 -12.11 4.80
C VAL A 63 8.93 -12.52 5.25
N ALA A 64 9.48 -13.62 4.74
CA ALA A 64 10.86 -14.03 5.04
C ALA A 64 11.93 -13.04 4.52
N VAL A 65 11.57 -12.18 3.58
CA VAL A 65 12.43 -11.10 3.06
C VAL A 65 12.02 -9.74 3.63
N ALA A 66 10.75 -9.45 3.64
CA ALA A 66 10.21 -8.16 4.03
C ALA A 66 10.33 -7.88 5.53
N ALA A 67 10.06 -8.86 6.40
CA ALA A 67 10.12 -8.64 7.84
C ALA A 67 11.53 -8.25 8.33
N PRO A 68 12.64 -8.93 7.91
CA PRO A 68 13.97 -8.47 8.25
C PRO A 68 14.36 -7.11 7.67
N ALA A 69 13.86 -6.77 6.46
CA ALA A 69 14.10 -5.47 5.84
C ALA A 69 13.41 -4.34 6.63
N LEU A 70 12.14 -4.52 6.96
CA LEU A 70 11.35 -3.53 7.70
C LEU A 70 11.81 -3.42 9.16
N ALA A 71 12.32 -4.47 9.78
CA ALA A 71 12.91 -4.44 11.11
C ALA A 71 14.15 -3.52 11.17
N GLN A 72 14.96 -3.46 10.11
CA GLN A 72 16.09 -2.52 10.02
C GLN A 72 15.62 -1.05 10.02
N LEU A 73 14.39 -0.81 9.54
CA LEU A 73 13.75 0.51 9.52
C LEU A 73 12.82 0.73 10.72
N GLN A 74 13.02 -0.05 11.81
CA GLN A 74 12.29 0.06 13.08
C GLN A 74 10.77 -0.16 12.95
N VAL A 75 10.30 -0.85 11.91
CA VAL A 75 8.89 -1.23 11.78
C VAL A 75 8.61 -2.44 12.66
N GLN A 76 7.54 -2.35 13.44
CA GLN A 76 7.12 -3.44 14.35
C GLN A 76 6.84 -4.74 13.56
N PRO A 77 7.19 -5.92 14.09
CA PRO A 77 6.98 -7.20 13.40
C PRO A 77 5.54 -7.42 12.94
N LEU A 78 4.56 -7.18 13.82
CA LEU A 78 3.15 -7.35 13.50
C LEU A 78 2.73 -6.48 12.31
N VAL A 79 3.17 -5.22 12.27
CA VAL A 79 2.91 -4.28 11.17
C VAL A 79 3.49 -4.81 9.85
N SER A 80 4.74 -5.30 9.89
CA SER A 80 5.42 -5.89 8.73
C SER A 80 4.66 -7.09 8.16
N HIS A 81 4.15 -7.97 9.04
CA HIS A 81 3.36 -9.13 8.66
C HIS A 81 2.04 -8.73 8.02
N PHE A 82 1.31 -7.78 8.61
CA PHE A 82 0.06 -7.25 8.05
C PHE A 82 0.29 -6.56 6.70
N PHE A 83 1.37 -5.81 6.56
CA PHE A 83 1.72 -5.15 5.31
C PHE A 83 1.87 -6.15 4.16
N VAL A 84 2.68 -7.20 4.36
CA VAL A 84 2.91 -8.24 3.35
C VAL A 84 1.65 -9.03 3.04
N PHE A 85 0.91 -9.43 4.07
CA PHE A 85 -0.33 -10.18 3.91
C PHE A 85 -1.37 -9.40 3.09
N TYR A 86 -1.53 -8.12 3.40
CA TYR A 86 -2.51 -7.27 2.74
C TYR A 86 -2.24 -7.09 1.25
N TYR A 87 -0.98 -6.87 0.89
CA TYR A 87 -0.59 -6.77 -0.53
C TYR A 87 -0.66 -8.12 -1.26
N GLY A 88 -0.41 -9.22 -0.56
CA GLY A 88 -0.62 -10.56 -1.09
C GLY A 88 -2.09 -10.80 -1.49
N VAL A 89 -3.04 -10.39 -0.64
CA VAL A 89 -4.48 -10.45 -0.94
C VAL A 89 -4.88 -9.48 -2.06
N LEU A 90 -4.27 -8.30 -2.13
CA LEU A 90 -4.56 -7.32 -3.17
C LEU A 90 -4.18 -7.84 -4.57
N ALA A 91 -3.17 -8.69 -4.66
CA ALA A 91 -2.74 -9.30 -5.91
C ALA A 91 -3.85 -10.13 -6.60
N ASP A 92 -4.77 -10.75 -5.85
CA ASP A 92 -5.86 -11.56 -6.38
C ASP A 92 -6.86 -10.76 -7.24
N ILE A 93 -6.89 -9.45 -7.11
CA ILE A 93 -7.73 -8.56 -7.94
C ILE A 93 -6.90 -7.68 -8.89
N THR A 94 -5.57 -7.87 -8.91
CA THR A 94 -4.66 -7.02 -9.69
C THR A 94 -4.31 -7.68 -11.03
N PRO A 95 -4.63 -7.07 -12.19
CA PRO A 95 -4.18 -7.55 -13.49
C PRO A 95 -2.64 -7.63 -13.57
N PRO A 96 -2.07 -8.55 -14.38
CA PRO A 96 -2.72 -9.31 -15.45
C PRO A 96 -3.40 -10.61 -15.03
N VAL A 97 -3.17 -11.13 -13.83
CA VAL A 97 -3.68 -12.45 -13.44
C VAL A 97 -5.03 -12.37 -12.74
N ALA A 98 -5.20 -11.49 -11.74
CA ALA A 98 -6.47 -11.14 -11.08
C ALA A 98 -7.41 -12.35 -10.83
N LEU A 99 -6.90 -13.44 -10.23
CA LEU A 99 -7.57 -14.75 -10.15
C LEU A 99 -9.00 -14.67 -9.63
N ALA A 100 -9.22 -13.95 -8.53
CA ALA A 100 -10.55 -13.80 -7.93
C ALA A 100 -11.53 -13.07 -8.86
N ALA A 101 -11.06 -12.02 -9.53
CA ALA A 101 -11.89 -11.25 -10.47
C ALA A 101 -12.21 -12.06 -11.73
N TYR A 102 -11.29 -12.88 -12.21
CA TYR A 102 -11.52 -13.71 -13.39
C TYR A 102 -12.45 -14.90 -13.09
N ALA A 103 -12.33 -15.49 -11.91
CA ALA A 103 -13.29 -16.50 -11.45
C ALA A 103 -14.70 -15.92 -11.35
N ALA A 104 -14.86 -14.73 -10.76
CA ALA A 104 -16.14 -14.05 -10.68
C ALA A 104 -16.70 -13.70 -12.07
N ALA A 105 -15.84 -13.30 -13.02
CA ALA A 105 -16.23 -13.05 -14.40
C ALA A 105 -16.78 -14.32 -15.09
N GLY A 106 -16.17 -15.48 -14.84
CA GLY A 106 -16.63 -16.77 -15.33
C GLY A 106 -18.04 -17.13 -14.83
N ILE A 107 -18.31 -16.88 -13.54
CA ILE A 107 -19.64 -17.10 -12.94
C ILE A 107 -20.68 -16.12 -13.55
N ALA A 108 -20.31 -14.87 -13.72
CA ALA A 108 -21.20 -13.82 -14.21
C ALA A 108 -21.37 -13.83 -15.74
N GLY A 109 -20.64 -14.69 -16.48
CA GLY A 109 -20.63 -14.67 -17.95
C GLY A 109 -20.07 -13.38 -18.57
N SER A 110 -19.23 -12.65 -17.82
CA SER A 110 -18.67 -11.36 -18.22
C SER A 110 -17.24 -11.50 -18.77
N ASN A 111 -16.72 -10.44 -19.43
CA ASN A 111 -15.36 -10.45 -19.93
C ASN A 111 -14.36 -10.39 -18.79
N PRO A 112 -13.46 -11.39 -18.61
CA PRO A 112 -12.53 -11.48 -17.48
C PRO A 112 -11.62 -10.26 -17.37
N PHE A 113 -11.03 -9.81 -18.47
CA PHE A 113 -10.09 -8.69 -18.47
C PHE A 113 -10.77 -7.36 -18.09
N LYS A 114 -11.98 -7.11 -18.59
CA LYS A 114 -12.77 -5.93 -18.18
C LYS A 114 -13.13 -6.00 -16.70
N THR A 115 -13.55 -7.18 -16.23
CA THR A 115 -13.88 -7.40 -14.81
C THR A 115 -12.66 -7.21 -13.91
N GLY A 116 -11.49 -7.76 -14.26
CA GLY A 116 -10.25 -7.57 -13.53
C GLY A 116 -9.82 -6.10 -13.45
N ASN A 117 -9.87 -5.37 -14.57
CA ASN A 117 -9.55 -3.94 -14.58
C ASN A 117 -10.53 -3.13 -13.72
N THR A 118 -11.80 -3.48 -13.74
CA THR A 118 -12.82 -2.81 -12.89
C THR A 118 -12.57 -3.12 -11.42
N ALA A 119 -12.32 -4.39 -11.07
CA ALA A 119 -12.01 -4.81 -9.71
C ALA A 119 -10.76 -4.10 -9.18
N PHE A 120 -9.70 -4.01 -9.98
CA PHE A 120 -8.50 -3.26 -9.63
C PHE A 120 -8.80 -1.78 -9.37
N ARG A 121 -9.52 -1.11 -10.27
CA ARG A 121 -9.87 0.32 -10.11
C ARG A 121 -10.69 0.59 -8.85
N LEU A 122 -11.60 -0.31 -8.51
CA LEU A 122 -12.40 -0.21 -7.27
C LEU A 122 -11.57 -0.55 -6.03
N GLY A 123 -10.65 -1.50 -6.15
CA GLY A 123 -9.85 -2.00 -5.04
C GLY A 123 -8.57 -1.22 -4.73
N ILE A 124 -8.06 -0.42 -5.68
CA ILE A 124 -6.74 0.24 -5.54
C ILE A 124 -6.67 1.20 -4.33
N ALA A 125 -7.79 1.82 -3.96
CA ALA A 125 -7.84 2.68 -2.78
C ALA A 125 -7.44 1.94 -1.49
N LYS A 126 -7.68 0.63 -1.43
CA LYS A 126 -7.26 -0.22 -0.30
C LYS A 126 -5.74 -0.32 -0.17
N ALA A 127 -4.98 -0.07 -1.24
CA ALA A 127 -3.52 -0.12 -1.21
C ALA A 127 -2.91 0.89 -0.21
N LEU A 128 -3.65 1.93 0.18
CA LEU A 128 -3.21 2.88 1.22
C LEU A 128 -3.25 2.28 2.64
N VAL A 129 -4.11 1.32 2.91
CA VAL A 129 -4.33 0.79 4.27
C VAL A 129 -3.04 0.25 4.91
N PRO A 130 -2.22 -0.57 4.23
CA PRO A 130 -0.98 -1.06 4.82
C PRO A 130 0.02 0.05 5.15
N PHE A 131 0.06 1.13 4.37
CA PHE A 131 0.87 2.31 4.70
C PHE A 131 0.38 2.97 5.99
N VAL A 132 -0.94 3.07 6.18
CA VAL A 132 -1.48 3.60 7.44
C VAL A 132 -1.01 2.76 8.64
N PHE A 133 -0.98 1.45 8.54
CA PHE A 133 -0.49 0.58 9.62
C PHE A 133 0.99 0.85 9.95
N VAL A 134 1.81 1.15 8.94
CA VAL A 134 3.23 1.43 9.16
C VAL A 134 3.44 2.81 9.79
N TYR A 135 2.79 3.84 9.26
CA TYR A 135 2.94 5.22 9.74
C TYR A 135 2.13 5.52 11.02
N SER A 136 1.06 4.77 11.26
CA SER A 136 0.20 4.92 12.43
C SER A 136 -0.27 3.57 12.96
N PRO A 137 0.59 2.83 13.70
CA PRO A 137 0.27 1.50 14.23
C PRO A 137 -0.91 1.47 15.20
N ALA A 138 -1.40 2.64 15.64
CA ALA A 138 -2.57 2.76 16.51
C ALA A 138 -3.82 2.04 15.96
N LEU A 139 -3.97 1.87 14.63
CA LEU A 139 -5.04 1.07 14.04
C LEU A 139 -4.96 -0.43 14.36
N LEU A 140 -3.79 -0.91 14.72
CA LEU A 140 -3.58 -2.29 15.14
C LEU A 140 -3.73 -2.42 16.66
N LEU A 141 -4.73 -1.99 17.27
CA LEU A 141 -5.14 -2.04 18.71
C LEU A 141 -4.14 -2.61 19.74
N VAL A 142 -3.15 -3.36 19.27
CA VAL A 142 -2.09 -4.02 20.06
C VAL A 142 -0.72 -3.33 19.96
N ALA A 143 -0.67 -2.14 19.34
CA ALA A 143 0.58 -1.38 19.22
C ALA A 143 0.97 -0.78 20.58
N ASP A 144 2.29 -0.73 20.83
CA ASP A 144 2.84 -0.06 22.02
C ASP A 144 2.40 1.41 22.04
N GLY A 145 1.95 1.89 23.20
CA GLY A 145 1.46 3.26 23.35
C GLY A 145 0.07 3.53 22.77
N PHE A 146 -0.75 2.47 22.60
CA PHE A 146 -2.13 2.61 22.13
C PHE A 146 -2.94 3.60 22.99
N THR A 147 -3.64 4.52 22.32
CA THR A 147 -4.64 5.39 22.92
C THR A 147 -5.87 5.47 22.04
N TRP A 148 -7.06 5.54 22.66
CA TRP A 148 -8.31 5.68 21.91
C TRP A 148 -8.37 6.98 21.09
N GLY A 149 -7.71 8.04 21.55
CA GLY A 149 -7.60 9.29 20.82
C GLY A 149 -6.82 9.14 19.51
N ALA A 150 -5.62 8.54 19.58
CA ALA A 150 -4.82 8.26 18.40
C ALA A 150 -5.54 7.32 17.43
N PHE A 151 -6.18 6.26 17.93
CA PHE A 151 -6.97 5.33 17.14
C PHE A 151 -8.08 6.04 16.34
N THR A 152 -8.91 6.85 17.02
CA THR A 152 -10.04 7.51 16.35
C THR A 152 -9.58 8.54 15.31
N VAL A 153 -8.54 9.30 15.58
CA VAL A 153 -7.97 10.27 14.63
C VAL A 153 -7.39 9.54 13.40
N THR A 154 -6.60 8.50 13.64
CA THR A 154 -6.01 7.70 12.54
C THR A 154 -7.08 6.99 11.73
N LEU A 155 -8.10 6.43 12.38
CA LEU A 155 -9.23 5.79 11.68
C LEU A 155 -9.99 6.79 10.80
N ALA A 156 -10.30 7.97 11.33
CA ALA A 156 -10.97 9.02 10.55
C ALA A 156 -10.12 9.48 9.37
N GLY A 157 -8.81 9.71 9.57
CA GLY A 157 -7.87 10.04 8.50
C GLY A 157 -7.79 8.95 7.42
N ALA A 158 -7.66 7.68 7.84
CA ALA A 158 -7.65 6.55 6.92
C ALA A 158 -8.94 6.44 6.10
N MET A 159 -10.09 6.58 6.74
CA MET A 159 -11.39 6.56 6.04
C MET A 159 -11.51 7.69 5.01
N MET A 160 -11.12 8.90 5.40
CA MET A 160 -11.12 10.06 4.48
C MET A 160 -10.11 9.86 3.34
N GLY A 161 -8.91 9.38 3.64
CA GLY A 161 -7.87 9.10 2.63
C GLY A 161 -8.32 8.06 1.61
N ILE A 162 -8.86 6.92 2.08
CA ILE A 162 -9.36 5.84 1.21
C ILE A 162 -10.53 6.33 0.36
N ALA A 163 -11.50 7.05 0.96
CA ALA A 163 -12.65 7.60 0.24
C ALA A 163 -12.17 8.61 -0.83
N SER A 164 -11.28 9.52 -0.48
CA SER A 164 -10.71 10.49 -1.41
C SER A 164 -9.98 9.81 -2.57
N LEU A 165 -9.18 8.78 -2.30
CA LEU A 165 -8.50 8.03 -3.35
C LEU A 165 -9.50 7.29 -4.26
N GLY A 166 -10.54 6.70 -3.68
CA GLY A 166 -11.63 6.08 -4.42
C GLY A 166 -12.32 7.08 -5.37
N VAL A 167 -12.60 8.29 -4.90
CA VAL A 167 -13.14 9.40 -5.71
C VAL A 167 -12.18 9.79 -6.83
N ALA A 168 -10.87 9.90 -6.56
CA ALA A 168 -9.88 10.22 -7.57
C ALA A 168 -9.82 9.18 -8.70
N PHE A 169 -9.89 7.88 -8.35
CA PHE A 169 -9.87 6.80 -9.34
C PHE A 169 -11.20 6.64 -10.10
N SER A 170 -12.34 6.80 -9.42
CA SER A 170 -13.65 6.78 -10.09
C SER A 170 -13.85 8.00 -10.98
N GLY A 171 -13.24 9.12 -10.65
CA GLY A 171 -13.40 10.40 -11.34
C GLY A 171 -14.76 11.06 -11.10
N PHE A 172 -15.45 10.66 -10.03
CA PHE A 172 -16.79 11.14 -9.69
C PHE A 172 -16.93 11.30 -8.16
N LEU A 173 -17.48 12.40 -7.71
CA LEU A 173 -17.91 12.61 -6.32
C LEU A 173 -19.43 12.87 -6.30
N PHE A 174 -19.86 14.08 -6.48
CA PHE A 174 -21.28 14.47 -6.73
C PHE A 174 -21.49 14.87 -8.19
N ALA A 175 -20.36 15.13 -8.89
CA ALA A 175 -20.30 15.46 -10.31
C ALA A 175 -19.02 14.83 -10.91
N PRO A 176 -18.92 14.70 -12.25
CA PRO A 176 -17.70 14.26 -12.91
C PRO A 176 -16.55 15.22 -12.61
N LEU A 177 -15.43 14.69 -12.10
CA LEU A 177 -14.25 15.47 -11.77
C LEU A 177 -13.38 15.73 -13.01
N ARG A 178 -12.86 16.95 -13.14
CA ARG A 178 -11.84 17.29 -14.14
C ARG A 178 -10.50 16.63 -13.80
N LYS A 179 -9.62 16.46 -14.79
CA LYS A 179 -8.34 15.78 -14.59
C LYS A 179 -7.49 16.37 -13.46
N PHE A 180 -7.40 17.68 -13.36
CA PHE A 180 -6.62 18.35 -12.31
C PHE A 180 -7.27 18.20 -10.92
N GLU A 181 -8.60 18.21 -10.82
CA GLU A 181 -9.33 17.97 -9.57
C GLU A 181 -9.08 16.55 -9.05
N ARG A 182 -9.03 15.56 -9.94
CA ARG A 182 -8.69 14.18 -9.61
C ARG A 182 -7.29 14.05 -9.02
N TRP A 183 -6.31 14.75 -9.59
CA TRP A 183 -4.95 14.79 -9.04
C TRP A 183 -4.91 15.50 -7.68
N GLY A 184 -5.63 16.61 -7.53
CA GLY A 184 -5.75 17.32 -6.25
C GLY A 184 -6.33 16.43 -5.15
N VAL A 185 -7.41 15.70 -5.44
CA VAL A 185 -8.04 14.76 -4.50
C VAL A 185 -7.11 13.57 -4.22
N ALA A 186 -6.38 13.06 -5.21
CA ALA A 186 -5.40 12.00 -4.99
C ALA A 186 -4.27 12.44 -4.06
N ILE A 187 -3.72 13.64 -4.25
CA ILE A 187 -2.70 14.19 -3.34
C ILE A 187 -3.27 14.40 -1.94
N ALA A 188 -4.48 14.95 -1.82
CA ALA A 188 -5.15 15.14 -0.54
C ALA A 188 -5.34 13.81 0.22
N SER A 189 -5.58 12.69 -0.50
CA SER A 189 -5.74 11.38 0.14
C SER A 189 -4.49 10.95 0.92
N PHE A 190 -3.30 11.26 0.41
CA PHE A 190 -2.04 10.97 1.11
C PHE A 190 -1.84 11.89 2.32
N LEU A 191 -2.27 13.16 2.25
CA LEU A 191 -2.19 14.09 3.37
C LEU A 191 -3.08 13.69 4.54
N PHE A 192 -4.21 13.04 4.30
CA PHE A 192 -5.08 12.51 5.36
C PHE A 192 -4.46 11.32 6.10
N ILE A 193 -3.51 10.63 5.50
CA ILE A 193 -2.86 9.44 6.06
C ILE A 193 -1.50 9.80 6.68
N ALA A 194 -0.89 10.89 6.23
CA ALA A 194 0.36 11.38 6.82
C ALA A 194 0.11 11.78 8.29
N PRO A 195 0.94 11.31 9.21
CA PRO A 195 0.82 11.67 10.63
C PRO A 195 1.11 13.16 10.88
#